data_439c3737124f5340422aa87ef6a5c063
#
_entry.id   439c3737124f5340422aa87ef6a5c063
#
_cell.length_a   1.000
_cell.length_b   1.000
_cell.length_c   1.000
_cell.angle_alpha   90.00
_cell.angle_beta   90.00
_cell.angle_gamma   90.00
#
_symmetry.space_group_name_H-M   'P 1'
#
loop_
_entity.id
_entity.type
_entity.pdbx_description
1 polymer ?
#
loop_
_entity_poly.entity_id
_entity_poly.type
_entity_poly.pdbx_seq_one_letter_code
_entity_poly.pdbx_strand_id
1 'polypeptide(L)'
;MRPSAASLRDSRVLRPKRLVTRRDIKPVFMVSQVPHKKQRYETVGDWIPGRPAQIRVSKMKDQRYVFLVALHEMIEYELCKMHGITDREVVAFDVNFEAERRMNLHPLDAEPGNHPKAPYRNEHEFATMIEMMMAQKLGVSWSDYEKTVLSLGPKPKNMTVSPQARRSR
;
A
#
# COMPACT_ATOMS: atom_id res chain seq x y z
N MET A 1 -41.29 -1.80 -66.40
CA MET A 1 -40.74 -0.88 -65.37
C MET A 1 -39.76 -1.66 -64.51
N ARG A 2 -38.48 -1.34 -64.58
CA ARG A 2 -37.42 -1.95 -63.72
C ARG A 2 -37.18 -1.00 -62.52
N PRO A 3 -37.11 -1.51 -61.31
CA PRO A 3 -36.75 -0.65 -60.18
C PRO A 3 -35.24 -0.34 -60.20
N SER A 4 -34.93 0.92 -59.95
CA SER A 4 -33.62 1.53 -59.90
C SER A 4 -32.80 0.95 -58.73
N ALA A 5 -31.54 0.59 -59.01
CA ALA A 5 -30.57 0.19 -57.99
C ALA A 5 -30.11 1.42 -57.20
N ALA A 6 -30.72 1.60 -56.02
CA ALA A 6 -30.23 2.60 -55.05
C ALA A 6 -28.96 2.09 -54.42
N SER A 7 -27.91 2.91 -54.55
CA SER A 7 -26.55 2.77 -54.09
C SER A 7 -26.45 2.53 -52.57
N LEU A 8 -26.13 1.31 -52.16
CA LEU A 8 -25.62 0.99 -50.81
C LEU A 8 -24.08 1.15 -50.84
N ARG A 9 -23.59 2.36 -50.66
CA ARG A 9 -22.19 2.64 -50.35
C ARG A 9 -22.08 3.75 -49.33
N ASP A 10 -22.26 3.40 -48.06
CA ASP A 10 -21.66 4.17 -46.97
C ASP A 10 -21.11 3.21 -45.91
N SER A 11 -20.19 2.36 -46.32
CA SER A 11 -19.29 1.66 -45.40
C SER A 11 -18.19 2.64 -45.01
N ARG A 12 -18.48 3.47 -44.00
CA ARG A 12 -17.40 4.22 -43.28
C ARG A 12 -16.48 3.19 -42.66
N VAL A 13 -15.40 2.90 -43.36
CA VAL A 13 -14.25 2.15 -42.80
C VAL A 13 -13.75 2.98 -41.61
N LEU A 14 -14.11 2.54 -40.39
CA LEU A 14 -13.56 3.12 -39.17
C LEU A 14 -12.05 2.95 -39.24
N ARG A 15 -11.34 4.03 -39.50
CA ARG A 15 -9.87 4.02 -39.41
C ARG A 15 -9.50 3.59 -38.02
N PRO A 16 -8.64 2.56 -37.86
CA PRO A 16 -8.17 2.14 -36.53
C PRO A 16 -7.55 3.35 -35.85
N LYS A 17 -7.98 3.62 -34.60
CA LYS A 17 -7.37 4.67 -33.79
C LYS A 17 -5.89 4.35 -33.65
N ARG A 18 -5.03 5.39 -33.70
CA ARG A 18 -3.60 5.25 -33.45
C ARG A 18 -3.40 4.53 -32.10
N LEU A 19 -2.60 3.48 -32.09
CA LEU A 19 -2.21 2.78 -30.87
C LEU A 19 -1.46 3.76 -29.95
N VAL A 20 -1.80 3.72 -28.67
CA VAL A 20 -1.11 4.49 -27.63
C VAL A 20 0.33 3.97 -27.53
N THR A 21 1.30 4.84 -27.69
CA THR A 21 2.72 4.51 -27.53
C THR A 21 3.20 4.79 -26.10
N ARG A 22 4.36 4.24 -25.69
CA ARG A 22 4.95 4.55 -24.37
C ARG A 22 5.14 6.07 -24.13
N ARG A 23 5.36 6.86 -25.20
CA ARG A 23 5.52 8.31 -25.11
C ARG A 23 4.22 9.04 -24.77
N ASP A 24 3.09 8.42 -25.07
CA ASP A 24 1.77 9.00 -24.81
C ASP A 24 1.26 8.68 -23.39
N ILE A 25 1.98 7.78 -22.65
CA ILE A 25 1.60 7.33 -21.32
C ILE A 25 2.31 8.20 -20.28
N LYS A 26 1.51 8.85 -19.42
CA LYS A 26 1.99 9.56 -18.23
C LYS A 26 1.43 8.83 -17.01
N PRO A 27 2.19 7.95 -16.35
CA PRO A 27 1.70 7.23 -15.18
C PRO A 27 1.40 8.22 -14.04
N VAL A 28 0.31 7.98 -13.32
CA VAL A 28 -0.05 8.73 -12.10
C VAL A 28 0.67 8.12 -10.90
N PHE A 29 0.71 6.79 -10.85
CA PHE A 29 1.42 6.00 -9.85
C PHE A 29 2.43 5.06 -10.49
N MET A 30 3.52 4.82 -9.78
CA MET A 30 4.46 3.75 -10.05
C MET A 30 4.48 2.80 -8.86
N VAL A 31 3.83 1.64 -9.01
CA VAL A 31 3.80 0.60 -7.98
C VAL A 31 4.98 -0.35 -8.16
N SER A 32 5.71 -0.63 -7.09
CA SER A 32 6.85 -1.53 -7.09
C SER A 32 6.91 -2.41 -5.86
N GLN A 33 7.33 -3.67 -6.04
CA GLN A 33 7.65 -4.56 -4.94
C GLN A 33 9.14 -4.45 -4.61
N VAL A 34 9.45 -4.25 -3.34
CA VAL A 34 10.83 -4.18 -2.84
C VAL A 34 11.05 -5.24 -1.74
N PRO A 35 12.28 -5.75 -1.58
CA PRO A 35 12.58 -6.54 -0.39
C PRO A 35 12.26 -5.72 0.87
N HIS A 36 11.60 -6.30 1.88
CA HIS A 36 11.14 -5.58 3.06
C HIS A 36 12.27 -4.73 3.71
N LYS A 37 13.48 -5.30 3.84
CA LYS A 37 14.69 -4.58 4.35
C LYS A 37 15.15 -3.37 3.50
N LYS A 38 14.53 -3.12 2.35
CA LYS A 38 14.78 -1.99 1.44
C LYS A 38 13.68 -0.93 1.50
N GLN A 39 12.73 -1.04 2.40
CA GLN A 39 11.82 0.05 2.71
C GLN A 39 12.58 1.22 3.33
N ARG A 40 12.02 2.43 3.25
CA ARG A 40 12.67 3.63 3.80
C ARG A 40 12.77 3.58 5.34
N TYR A 41 11.79 2.96 5.96
CA TYR A 41 11.70 2.72 7.39
C TYR A 41 10.93 1.40 7.63
N GLU A 42 10.61 1.05 8.86
CA GLU A 42 9.93 -0.19 9.22
C GLU A 42 8.44 -0.10 8.84
N THR A 43 8.10 -0.45 7.61
CA THR A 43 6.74 -0.46 7.08
C THR A 43 6.59 -1.51 5.98
N VAL A 44 5.36 -2.00 5.77
CA VAL A 44 5.05 -2.97 4.71
C VAL A 44 4.72 -2.28 3.40
N GLY A 45 4.03 -1.15 3.47
CA GLY A 45 3.72 -0.27 2.36
C GLY A 45 4.30 1.13 2.61
N ASP A 46 4.50 1.90 1.55
CA ASP A 46 5.06 3.24 1.64
C ASP A 46 4.73 4.02 0.36
N TRP A 47 4.29 5.25 0.50
CA TRP A 47 4.10 6.15 -0.62
C TRP A 47 5.11 7.30 -0.59
N ILE A 48 5.60 7.67 -1.77
CA ILE A 48 6.58 8.74 -1.95
C ILE A 48 6.03 9.74 -2.97
N PRO A 49 5.84 11.00 -2.58
CA PRO A 49 5.37 12.02 -3.49
C PRO A 49 6.26 12.17 -4.73
N GLY A 50 5.64 12.41 -5.87
CA GLY A 50 6.35 12.60 -7.13
C GLY A 50 5.44 12.68 -8.34
N ARG A 51 6.03 12.68 -9.53
CA ARG A 51 5.31 12.63 -10.82
C ARG A 51 5.97 11.64 -11.75
N PRO A 52 5.61 10.36 -11.70
CA PRO A 52 4.54 9.73 -10.91
C PRO A 52 4.87 9.62 -9.41
N ALA A 53 3.84 9.53 -8.57
CA ALA A 53 4.02 9.13 -7.18
C ALA A 53 4.46 7.66 -7.14
N GLN A 54 5.33 7.30 -6.19
CA GLN A 54 5.82 5.93 -6.04
C GLN A 54 5.09 5.25 -4.90
N ILE A 55 4.60 4.06 -5.14
CA ILE A 55 4.05 3.14 -4.14
C ILE A 55 5.01 1.97 -4.02
N ARG A 56 5.55 1.75 -2.84
CA ARG A 56 6.51 0.68 -2.56
C ARG A 56 5.90 -0.32 -1.61
N VAL A 57 5.78 -1.55 -2.03
CA VAL A 57 5.20 -2.64 -1.25
C VAL A 57 6.25 -3.69 -0.96
N SER A 58 6.32 -4.16 0.25
CA SER A 58 7.18 -5.29 0.63
C SER A 58 6.81 -6.54 -0.15
N LYS A 59 7.80 -7.29 -0.63
CA LYS A 59 7.57 -8.53 -1.37
C LYS A 59 6.82 -9.54 -0.50
N MET A 60 5.72 -10.06 -1.03
CA MET A 60 4.93 -11.15 -0.46
C MET A 60 4.69 -12.23 -1.52
N LYS A 61 4.42 -13.48 -1.07
CA LYS A 61 4.15 -14.61 -1.98
C LYS A 61 2.82 -14.44 -2.71
N ASP A 62 1.77 -14.08 -1.98
CA ASP A 62 0.45 -13.86 -2.55
C ASP A 62 0.39 -12.45 -3.16
N GLN A 63 0.21 -12.40 -4.47
CA GLN A 63 0.14 -11.13 -5.20
C GLN A 63 -1.14 -10.35 -4.90
N ARG A 64 -2.18 -11.00 -4.38
CA ARG A 64 -3.38 -10.32 -3.90
C ARG A 64 -3.07 -9.46 -2.67
N TYR A 65 -2.18 -9.93 -1.79
CA TYR A 65 -1.72 -9.17 -0.62
C TYR A 65 -0.91 -7.95 -1.03
N VAL A 66 -0.01 -8.12 -2.02
CA VAL A 66 0.74 -6.99 -2.60
C VAL A 66 -0.21 -5.94 -3.19
N PHE A 67 -1.24 -6.40 -3.90
CA PHE A 67 -2.26 -5.52 -4.47
C PHE A 67 -3.06 -4.78 -3.39
N LEU A 68 -3.44 -5.45 -2.31
CA LEU A 68 -4.19 -4.86 -1.20
C LEU A 68 -3.38 -3.74 -0.53
N VAL A 69 -2.13 -4.00 -0.16
CA VAL A 69 -1.25 -2.96 0.39
C VAL A 69 -1.06 -1.81 -0.61
N ALA A 70 -0.84 -2.11 -1.90
CA ALA A 70 -0.69 -1.05 -2.90
C ALA A 70 -1.94 -0.17 -3.03
N LEU A 71 -3.13 -0.77 -2.95
CA LEU A 71 -4.41 -0.07 -2.98
C LEU A 71 -4.55 0.86 -1.76
N HIS A 72 -4.22 0.35 -0.57
CA HIS A 72 -4.20 1.12 0.67
C HIS A 72 -3.33 2.37 0.52
N GLU A 73 -2.08 2.18 0.15
CA GLU A 73 -1.10 3.26 0.00
C GLU A 73 -1.52 4.31 -1.05
N MET A 74 -2.14 3.89 -2.15
CA MET A 74 -2.63 4.82 -3.16
C MET A 74 -3.78 5.69 -2.63
N ILE A 75 -4.70 5.10 -1.86
CA ILE A 75 -5.84 5.81 -1.28
C ILE A 75 -5.35 6.78 -0.20
N GLU A 76 -4.53 6.30 0.72
CA GLU A 76 -3.96 7.10 1.80
C GLU A 76 -3.18 8.30 1.25
N TYR A 77 -2.30 8.08 0.25
CA TYR A 77 -1.57 9.14 -0.43
C TYR A 77 -2.48 10.25 -0.99
N GLU A 78 -3.52 9.87 -1.76
CA GLU A 78 -4.40 10.88 -2.37
C GLU A 78 -5.21 11.64 -1.32
N LEU A 79 -5.65 10.98 -0.25
CA LEU A 79 -6.36 11.63 0.85
C LEU A 79 -5.43 12.54 1.66
N CYS A 80 -4.23 12.08 2.03
CA CYS A 80 -3.23 12.90 2.70
C CYS A 80 -2.91 14.15 1.89
N LYS A 81 -2.65 13.99 0.60
CA LYS A 81 -2.40 15.11 -0.32
C LYS A 81 -3.58 16.09 -0.39
N MET A 82 -4.82 15.60 -0.42
CA MET A 82 -6.02 16.43 -0.48
C MET A 82 -6.22 17.21 0.82
N HIS A 83 -5.85 16.63 1.97
CA HIS A 83 -5.96 17.26 3.29
C HIS A 83 -4.71 18.02 3.73
N GLY A 84 -3.68 18.09 2.87
CA GLY A 84 -2.44 18.84 3.15
C GLY A 84 -1.49 18.14 4.13
N ILE A 85 -1.70 16.84 4.39
CA ILE A 85 -0.81 16.03 5.21
C ILE A 85 0.41 15.64 4.37
N THR A 86 1.59 15.95 4.85
CA THR A 86 2.83 15.76 4.09
C THR A 86 3.49 14.41 4.39
N ASP A 87 4.23 13.87 3.41
CA ASP A 87 5.11 12.71 3.59
C ASP A 87 6.03 12.85 4.82
N ARG A 88 6.53 14.05 5.06
CA ARG A 88 7.39 14.33 6.21
C ARG A 88 6.67 14.10 7.55
N GLU A 89 5.42 14.52 7.66
CA GLU A 89 4.63 14.35 8.88
C GLU A 89 4.32 12.88 9.13
N VAL A 90 3.91 12.14 8.09
CA VAL A 90 3.63 10.72 8.16
C VAL A 90 4.87 9.94 8.57
N VAL A 91 5.97 10.09 7.82
CA VAL A 91 7.24 9.39 8.10
C VAL A 91 7.78 9.74 9.49
N ALA A 92 7.71 11.00 9.90
CA ALA A 92 8.19 11.41 11.22
C ALA A 92 7.38 10.74 12.35
N PHE A 93 6.06 10.65 12.18
CA PHE A 93 5.19 9.98 13.14
C PHE A 93 5.51 8.49 13.21
N ASP A 94 5.57 7.80 12.08
CA ASP A 94 5.80 6.35 11.99
C ASP A 94 7.16 5.96 12.56
N VAL A 95 8.21 6.68 12.19
CA VAL A 95 9.57 6.42 12.71
C VAL A 95 9.62 6.59 14.23
N ASN A 96 8.93 7.61 14.78
CA ASN A 96 8.83 7.79 16.22
C ASN A 96 8.04 6.66 16.88
N PHE A 97 6.90 6.29 16.32
CA PHE A 97 6.07 5.19 16.81
C PHE A 97 6.85 3.87 16.85
N GLU A 98 7.63 3.57 15.81
CA GLU A 98 8.48 2.38 15.76
C GLU A 98 9.62 2.44 16.79
N ALA A 99 10.16 3.63 17.07
CA ALA A 99 11.13 3.80 18.14
C ALA A 99 10.51 3.52 19.53
N GLU A 100 9.32 4.03 19.78
CA GLU A 100 8.54 3.77 21.00
C GLU A 100 8.15 2.28 21.12
N ARG A 101 7.78 1.63 20.02
CA ARG A 101 7.52 0.18 20.00
C ARG A 101 8.74 -0.64 20.41
N ARG A 102 9.94 -0.25 19.97
CA ARG A 102 11.19 -0.91 20.39
C ARG A 102 11.50 -0.74 21.88
N MET A 103 10.90 0.26 22.51
CA MET A 103 10.95 0.49 23.96
C MET A 103 9.80 -0.18 24.71
N ASN A 104 8.99 -1.01 24.02
CA ASN A 104 7.79 -1.69 24.53
C ASN A 104 6.68 -0.71 25.03
N LEU A 105 6.60 0.48 24.42
CA LEU A 105 5.54 1.45 24.72
C LEU A 105 4.27 1.21 23.87
N HIS A 106 4.38 0.41 22.83
CA HIS A 106 3.26 -0.02 21.98
C HIS A 106 3.25 -1.55 21.82
N PRO A 107 2.06 -2.18 21.66
CA PRO A 107 1.95 -3.58 21.26
C PRO A 107 2.68 -3.86 19.94
N LEU A 108 3.14 -5.10 19.74
CA LEU A 108 3.84 -5.49 18.52
C LEU A 108 2.95 -5.48 17.27
N ASP A 109 1.65 -5.69 17.47
CA ASP A 109 0.62 -5.71 16.43
C ASP A 109 -0.08 -4.35 16.24
N ALA A 110 0.30 -3.32 17.01
CA ALA A 110 -0.27 -1.99 16.82
C ALA A 110 0.25 -1.36 15.52
N GLU A 111 -0.62 -0.74 14.77
CA GLU A 111 -0.27 0.00 13.55
C GLU A 111 -0.18 1.50 13.84
N PRO A 112 0.84 2.21 13.33
CA PRO A 112 0.99 3.65 13.55
C PRO A 112 -0.24 4.44 13.13
N GLY A 113 -0.81 4.13 11.94
CA GLY A 113 -1.98 4.81 11.39
C GLY A 113 -3.25 4.70 12.24
N ASN A 114 -3.36 3.65 13.08
CA ASN A 114 -4.49 3.48 14.00
C ASN A 114 -4.32 4.29 15.31
N HIS A 115 -3.16 4.87 15.53
CA HIS A 115 -2.90 5.59 16.76
C HIS A 115 -3.69 6.93 16.83
N PRO A 116 -4.31 7.29 17.96
CA PRO A 116 -5.14 8.51 18.08
C PRO A 116 -4.43 9.82 17.71
N LYS A 117 -3.10 9.85 17.78
CA LYS A 117 -2.28 11.03 17.46
C LYS A 117 -1.67 10.97 16.06
N ALA A 118 -1.94 9.94 15.24
CA ALA A 118 -1.44 9.88 13.89
C ALA A 118 -2.04 11.02 13.06
N PRO A 119 -1.23 11.83 12.38
CA PRO A 119 -1.72 12.97 11.60
C PRO A 119 -2.58 12.55 10.41
N TYR A 120 -2.47 11.30 9.97
CA TYR A 120 -3.17 10.71 8.82
C TYR A 120 -4.16 9.61 9.24
N ARG A 121 -4.58 9.58 10.49
CA ARG A 121 -5.43 8.52 11.03
C ARG A 121 -6.73 8.31 10.24
N ASN A 122 -7.43 9.38 9.89
CA ASN A 122 -8.70 9.28 9.18
C ASN A 122 -8.51 8.72 7.76
N GLU A 123 -7.43 9.10 7.10
CA GLU A 123 -7.02 8.66 5.78
C GLU A 123 -6.68 7.16 5.80
N HIS A 124 -5.91 6.75 6.80
CA HIS A 124 -5.55 5.36 7.05
C HIS A 124 -6.78 4.48 7.35
N GLU A 125 -7.65 4.91 8.26
CA GLU A 125 -8.88 4.18 8.59
C GLU A 125 -9.77 4.01 7.35
N PHE A 126 -9.88 5.03 6.50
CA PHE A 126 -10.64 4.93 5.26
C PHE A 126 -9.97 3.99 4.25
N ALA A 127 -8.65 4.09 4.08
CA ALA A 127 -7.88 3.20 3.20
C ALA A 127 -8.05 1.74 3.64
N THR A 128 -7.93 1.46 4.93
CA THR A 128 -8.14 0.12 5.52
C THR A 128 -9.54 -0.41 5.24
N MET A 129 -10.57 0.43 5.37
CA MET A 129 -11.95 0.00 5.07
C MET A 129 -12.11 -0.43 3.60
N ILE A 130 -11.56 0.32 2.66
CA ILE A 130 -11.60 -0.04 1.23
C ILE A 130 -10.78 -1.30 0.95
N GLU A 131 -9.64 -1.43 1.59
CA GLU A 131 -8.78 -2.61 1.51
C GLU A 131 -9.50 -3.88 1.98
N MET A 132 -10.20 -3.83 3.12
CA MET A 132 -11.03 -4.94 3.64
C MET A 132 -12.14 -5.33 2.65
N MET A 133 -12.83 -4.35 2.08
CA MET A 133 -13.86 -4.60 1.07
C MET A 133 -13.27 -5.28 -0.17
N MET A 134 -12.09 -4.86 -0.60
CA MET A 134 -11.40 -5.46 -1.74
C MET A 134 -10.90 -6.87 -1.42
N ALA A 135 -10.36 -7.10 -0.22
CA ALA A 135 -9.94 -8.43 0.25
C ALA A 135 -11.09 -9.44 0.15
N GLN A 136 -12.30 -9.04 0.61
CA GLN A 136 -13.50 -9.87 0.48
C GLN A 136 -13.81 -10.20 -0.99
N LYS A 137 -13.72 -9.23 -1.90
CA LYS A 137 -13.97 -9.44 -3.34
C LYS A 137 -12.94 -10.35 -4.00
N LEU A 138 -11.71 -10.33 -3.51
CA LEU A 138 -10.62 -11.19 -3.99
C LEU A 138 -10.62 -12.59 -3.35
N GLY A 139 -11.57 -12.87 -2.45
CA GLY A 139 -11.60 -14.14 -1.70
C GLY A 139 -10.38 -14.30 -0.79
N VAL A 140 -9.87 -13.19 -0.23
CA VAL A 140 -8.77 -13.17 0.72
C VAL A 140 -9.32 -13.22 2.14
N SER A 141 -8.81 -14.16 2.96
CA SER A 141 -9.05 -14.18 4.40
C SER A 141 -8.33 -12.98 5.02
N TRP A 142 -9.07 -12.06 5.63
CA TRP A 142 -8.50 -10.89 6.27
C TRP A 142 -7.50 -11.26 7.37
N SER A 143 -7.87 -12.22 8.22
CA SER A 143 -7.00 -12.71 9.31
C SER A 143 -5.67 -13.29 8.80
N ASP A 144 -5.65 -14.00 7.67
CA ASP A 144 -4.42 -14.57 7.11
C ASP A 144 -3.57 -13.49 6.43
N TYR A 145 -4.22 -12.50 5.84
CA TYR A 145 -3.59 -11.30 5.30
C TYR A 145 -2.90 -10.50 6.40
N GLU A 146 -3.63 -10.12 7.47
CA GLU A 146 -3.07 -9.40 8.62
C GLU A 146 -1.87 -10.15 9.24
N LYS A 147 -2.00 -11.46 9.47
CA LYS A 147 -0.88 -12.27 9.97
C LYS A 147 0.35 -12.18 9.07
N THR A 148 0.14 -12.16 7.76
CA THR A 148 1.25 -12.05 6.80
C THR A 148 1.89 -10.67 6.87
N VAL A 149 1.10 -9.60 6.90
CA VAL A 149 1.58 -8.23 7.03
C VAL A 149 2.35 -8.05 8.34
N LEU A 150 1.76 -8.44 9.47
CA LEU A 150 2.40 -8.36 10.79
C LEU A 150 3.69 -9.22 10.87
N SER A 151 3.77 -10.32 10.15
CA SER A 151 4.98 -11.16 10.12
C SER A 151 6.19 -10.48 9.49
N LEU A 152 5.97 -9.46 8.68
CA LEU A 152 7.01 -8.63 8.07
C LEU A 152 7.45 -7.49 9.01
N GLY A 153 6.59 -7.08 9.93
CA GLY A 153 6.87 -6.01 10.89
C GLY A 153 7.95 -6.36 11.93
N PRO A 154 8.17 -5.46 12.88
CA PRO A 154 9.22 -5.61 13.87
C PRO A 154 9.03 -6.87 14.73
N LYS A 155 10.08 -7.65 14.84
CA LYS A 155 10.10 -8.85 15.69
C LYS A 155 10.52 -8.47 17.12
N PRO A 156 9.96 -9.09 18.17
CA PRO A 156 10.41 -8.87 19.52
C PRO A 156 11.93 -9.17 19.58
N LYS A 157 12.72 -8.25 20.10
CA LYS A 157 14.08 -8.58 20.47
C LYS A 157 13.98 -9.70 21.50
N ASN A 158 14.50 -10.91 21.19
CA ASN A 158 14.66 -11.95 22.18
C ASN A 158 15.40 -11.29 23.37
N MET A 159 14.69 -11.11 24.47
CA MET A 159 15.33 -10.85 25.74
C MET A 159 16.15 -12.11 26.03
N THR A 160 17.43 -12.06 25.69
CA THR A 160 18.39 -13.02 26.24
C THR A 160 18.35 -12.80 27.74
N VAL A 161 17.53 -13.61 28.42
CA VAL A 161 17.61 -13.75 29.88
C VAL A 161 19.02 -14.28 30.13
N SER A 162 19.89 -13.39 30.56
CA SER A 162 21.24 -13.77 30.98
C SER A 162 21.13 -14.82 32.08
N PRO A 163 21.77 -15.99 31.97
CA PRO A 163 21.72 -17.00 33.01
C PRO A 163 22.69 -16.66 34.16
N GLN A 164 22.48 -15.51 34.79
CA GLN A 164 23.24 -15.11 35.96
C GLN A 164 22.36 -14.87 37.16
N ALA A 165 21.76 -15.93 37.68
CA ALA A 165 21.22 -15.97 39.05
C ALA A 165 20.97 -17.43 39.52
N ARG A 166 21.92 -18.34 39.34
CA ARG A 166 21.95 -19.61 40.11
C ARG A 166 23.38 -19.92 40.55
N ARG A 167 23.92 -19.09 41.42
CA ARG A 167 25.01 -19.50 42.32
C ARG A 167 24.82 -18.71 43.59
N SER A 168 24.11 -19.25 44.51
CA SER A 168 24.31 -19.15 46.00
C SER A 168 23.20 -19.96 46.67
N ARG A 169 23.43 -21.24 46.92
CA ARG A 169 23.46 -21.92 48.25
C ARG A 169 23.72 -23.39 48.03
#